data_bac744142ab3fecc5d01c1e010071ce2
#
_entry.id   bac744142ab3fecc5d01c1e010071ce2
#
_cell.length_a   1.000
_cell.length_b   1.000
_cell.length_c   1.000
_cell.angle_alpha   90.00
_cell.angle_beta   90.00
_cell.angle_gamma   90.00
#
_symmetry.space_group_name_H-M   'P 1'
#
loop_
_entity.id
_entity.type
_entity.pdbx_description
1 polymer ?
#
loop_
_entity_poly.entity_id
_entity_poly.type
_entity_poly.pdbx_seq_one_letter_code
_entity_poly.pdbx_strand_id
1 'polypeptide(L)' 'MIILLFVLHVLIAIGLVGVILLQKSEGGAL' A
#
# COMPACT_ATOMS: atom_id res chain seq x y z
N MET A 1 0.04 16.44 -15.86
CA MET A 1 -0.36 16.65 -14.86
C MET A 1 -1.30 15.86 -13.96
N ILE A 2 -2.59 15.77 -14.28
CA ILE A 2 -3.48 14.98 -13.43
C ILE A 2 -3.09 13.51 -13.45
N ILE A 3 -2.62 13.05 -14.58
CA ILE A 3 -2.23 11.66 -14.70
C ILE A 3 -1.07 11.33 -13.74
N LEU A 4 -0.17 12.28 -13.59
CA LEU A 4 0.96 12.07 -12.69
C LEU A 4 0.50 11.95 -11.26
N LEU A 5 -0.44 12.79 -10.89
CA LEU A 5 -1.01 12.74 -9.55
C LEU A 5 -1.72 11.42 -9.31
N PHE A 6 -2.45 10.98 -10.29
CA PHE A 6 -3.19 9.73 -10.20
C PHE A 6 -2.25 8.55 -10.01
N VAL A 7 -1.20 8.50 -10.81
CA VAL A 7 -0.24 7.41 -10.73
C VAL A 7 0.44 7.40 -9.37
N LEU A 8 0.80 8.57 -8.88
CA LEU A 8 1.44 8.67 -7.58
C LEU A 8 0.52 8.14 -6.48
N HIS A 9 -0.74 8.49 -6.56
CA HIS A 9 -1.71 8.02 -5.58
C HIS A 9 -1.85 6.51 -5.60
N VAL A 10 -1.91 5.94 -6.78
CA VAL A 10 -2.04 4.50 -6.92
C VAL A 10 -0.82 3.80 -6.33
N LEU A 11 0.35 4.34 -6.58
CA LEU A 11 1.57 3.75 -6.05
C LEU A 11 1.57 3.77 -4.52
N ILE A 12 1.16 4.89 -3.96
CA ILE A 12 1.11 5.01 -2.50
C ILE A 12 0.10 4.02 -1.93
N ALA A 13 -1.04 3.92 -2.56
CA ALA A 13 -2.08 3.02 -2.09
C ALA A 13 -1.59 1.58 -2.09
N ILE A 14 -0.95 1.16 -3.16
CA ILE A 14 -0.43 -0.19 -3.25
C ILE A 14 0.62 -0.44 -2.18
N GLY A 15 1.50 0.53 -1.98
CA GLY A 15 2.53 0.41 -0.96
C GLY A 15 1.94 0.27 0.42
N LEU A 16 0.94 1.08 0.73
CA LEU A 16 0.29 1.03 2.03
C LEU A 16 -0.38 -0.32 2.26
N VAL A 17 -1.09 -0.80 1.25
CA VAL A 17 -1.76 -2.09 1.36
C VAL A 17 -0.74 -3.20 1.57
N GLY A 18 0.37 -3.14 0.86
CA GLY A 18 1.41 -4.13 1.03
C GLY A 18 1.98 -4.15 2.42
N VAL A 19 2.21 -2.97 2.98
CA VAL A 19 2.75 -2.89 4.34
C VAL A 19 1.76 -3.44 5.35
N ILE A 20 0.49 -3.09 5.18
CA ILE A 20 -0.54 -3.57 6.09
C ILE A 20 -0.64 -5.08 6.05
N LEU A 21 -0.57 -5.66 4.87
CA LEU A 21 -0.63 -7.10 4.73
C LEU A 21 0.54 -7.78 5.41
N LEU A 22 1.71 -7.19 5.27
CA LEU A 22 2.90 -7.75 5.91
C LEU A 22 2.77 -7.71 7.42
N GLN A 23 2.31 -6.59 7.94
CA GLN A 23 2.15 -6.46 9.38
C GLN A 23 1.12 -7.45 9.90
N LYS A 24 0.02 -7.56 9.19
CA LYS A 24 -1.04 -8.47 9.60
C LYS A 24 -0.56 -9.90 9.61
N SER A 25 0.26 -10.24 8.63
CA SER A 25 0.78 -11.61 8.54
C SER A 25 1.60 -11.94 9.77
N GLU A 26 2.41 -11.01 10.22
CA GLU A 26 3.24 -11.24 11.39
C GLU A 26 2.42 -11.32 12.66
N GLY A 27 1.58 -10.34 12.88
CA GLY A 27 0.75 -10.34 14.07
C GLY A 27 -0.28 -11.43 14.06
N GLY A 28 -0.82 -11.71 12.90
CA GLY A 28 -1.84 -12.74 12.78
C GLY A 28 -1.33 -14.13 13.06
N ALA A 29 -0.05 -14.35 12.84
CA ALA A 29 0.53 -15.66 13.06
C ALA A 29 0.37 -16.08 14.52
N LEU A 30 0.35 -15.12 15.37
CA LEU A 30 0.16 -15.40 16.77
C LEU A 30 -1.31 -15.53 17.10
#